data_e5551f7a75c2dc312601220018954da4
#
_entry.id   e5551f7a75c2dc312601220018954da4
#
_cell.length_a   1.000
_cell.length_b   1.000
_cell.length_c   1.000
_cell.angle_alpha   90.00
_cell.angle_beta   90.00
_cell.angle_gamma   90.00
#
_symmetry.space_group_name_H-M   'P 1'
#
loop_
_entity.id
_entity.type
_entity.pdbx_description
1 polymer ?
#
loop_
_entity_poly.entity_id
_entity_poly.type
_entity_poly.pdbx_seq_one_letter_code
_entity_poly.pdbx_strand_id
1 'polypeptide(L)'
;MIEKIKKGAEAVGLKNLAVQGEFCGEGIQKNPLKLVTVEWYVFTLRDMDQGKRLGLKKMQAFCEAAGLNMVPVEETGEQLPYKTVEEFIERAKGKYASGNHKEGIVIRPIEPVYSKILEGPLSMKVINNDYLLKQK
;
A
#
# COMPACT_ATOMS: atom_id res chain seq x y z
N MET A 1 19.78 2.98 -2.42
CA MET A 1 18.50 3.20 -1.68
C MET A 1 18.39 4.63 -1.15
N ILE A 2 19.37 5.10 -0.37
CA ILE A 2 19.33 6.45 0.21
C ILE A 2 19.23 7.54 -0.85
N GLU A 3 20.02 7.46 -1.92
CA GLU A 3 19.97 8.43 -3.00
C GLU A 3 18.61 8.45 -3.71
N LYS A 4 18.00 7.31 -3.88
CA LYS A 4 16.65 7.22 -4.45
C LYS A 4 15.62 7.93 -3.58
N ILE A 5 15.69 7.71 -2.27
CA ILE A 5 14.78 8.35 -1.30
C ILE A 5 14.97 9.86 -1.31
N LYS A 6 16.22 10.35 -1.38
CA LYS A 6 16.51 11.79 -1.47
C LYS A 6 15.90 12.41 -2.71
N LYS A 7 16.00 11.76 -3.87
CA LYS A 7 15.39 12.25 -5.10
C LYS A 7 13.87 12.36 -4.99
N GLY A 8 13.26 11.33 -4.41
CA GLY A 8 11.82 11.33 -4.17
C GLY A 8 11.41 12.44 -3.22
N ALA A 9 12.15 12.63 -2.13
CA ALA A 9 11.88 13.67 -1.14
C ALA A 9 11.94 15.07 -1.76
N GLU A 10 12.93 15.34 -2.59
CA GLU A 10 13.06 16.61 -3.31
C GLU A 10 11.86 16.84 -4.23
N ALA A 11 11.42 15.81 -4.95
CA ALA A 11 10.30 15.91 -5.88
C ALA A 11 8.99 16.29 -5.20
N VAL A 12 8.78 15.91 -3.94
CA VAL A 12 7.57 16.22 -3.18
C VAL A 12 7.78 17.27 -2.10
N GLY A 13 8.97 17.87 -2.04
CA GLY A 13 9.26 18.97 -1.13
C GLY A 13 9.38 18.59 0.35
N LEU A 14 9.82 17.37 0.66
CA LEU A 14 9.98 16.89 2.03
C LEU A 14 11.43 16.97 2.48
N LYS A 15 11.63 17.36 3.74
CA LYS A 15 12.95 17.37 4.40
C LYS A 15 13.14 16.16 5.28
N ASN A 16 12.19 15.90 6.17
CA ASN A 16 12.20 14.74 7.07
C ASN A 16 10.99 13.87 6.76
N LEU A 17 11.25 12.63 6.40
CA LEU A 17 10.19 11.71 5.99
C LEU A 17 10.41 10.32 6.54
N ALA A 18 9.33 9.58 6.64
CA ALA A 18 9.36 8.15 6.90
C ALA A 18 8.72 7.44 5.72
N VAL A 19 9.43 6.46 5.18
CA VAL A 19 8.95 5.63 4.08
C VAL A 19 8.77 4.22 4.62
N GLN A 20 7.59 3.68 4.47
CA GLN A 20 7.29 2.32 4.88
C GLN A 20 6.95 1.49 3.66
N GLY A 21 7.45 0.27 3.64
CA GLY A 21 7.21 -0.64 2.54
C GLY A 21 7.41 -2.07 2.97
N GLU A 22 7.17 -2.98 2.05
CA GLU A 22 7.29 -4.40 2.27
C GLU A 22 8.26 -5.01 1.26
N PHE A 23 9.14 -5.88 1.73
CA PHE A 23 10.01 -6.67 0.87
C PHE A 23 9.26 -7.92 0.41
N CYS A 24 9.23 -8.12 -0.88
CA CYS A 24 8.63 -9.28 -1.52
C CYS A 24 9.66 -9.93 -2.45
N GLY A 25 9.67 -11.25 -2.54
CA GLY A 25 10.55 -11.93 -3.47
C GLY A 25 11.00 -13.30 -3.01
N GLU A 26 11.91 -13.87 -3.76
CA GLU A 26 12.49 -15.17 -3.47
C GLU A 26 13.23 -15.12 -2.13
N GLY A 27 13.01 -16.13 -1.28
CA GLY A 27 13.60 -16.20 0.05
C GLY A 27 12.84 -15.42 1.12
N ILE A 28 11.89 -14.60 0.73
CA ILE A 28 10.97 -13.93 1.65
C ILE A 28 9.74 -14.82 1.86
N GLN A 29 9.33 -14.96 3.11
CA GLN A 29 8.20 -15.80 3.45
C GLN A 29 6.96 -15.45 2.62
N LYS A 30 6.30 -16.49 2.08
CA LYS A 30 5.04 -16.37 1.34
C LYS A 30 5.10 -15.59 0.02
N ASN A 31 6.16 -15.61 -0.70
CA ASN A 31 6.29 -14.93 -2.00
C ASN A 31 5.06 -15.17 -2.94
N PRO A 32 3.89 -14.49 -2.69
CA PRO A 32 2.66 -14.78 -3.46
C PRO A 32 2.71 -14.29 -4.90
N LEU A 33 3.57 -13.32 -5.19
CA LEU A 33 3.76 -12.78 -6.52
C LEU A 33 4.76 -13.61 -7.35
N LYS A 34 5.40 -14.60 -6.73
CA LYS A 34 6.43 -15.46 -7.36
C LYS A 34 7.53 -14.65 -8.02
N LEU A 35 8.01 -13.63 -7.33
CA LEU A 35 9.09 -12.79 -7.80
C LEU A 35 10.42 -13.57 -7.75
N VAL A 36 11.24 -13.40 -8.78
CA VAL A 36 12.56 -14.05 -8.86
C VAL A 36 13.64 -13.29 -8.11
N THR A 37 13.39 -12.02 -7.80
CA THR A 37 14.29 -11.16 -7.02
C THR A 37 13.54 -10.54 -5.86
N VAL A 38 14.28 -10.09 -4.84
CA VAL A 38 13.67 -9.35 -3.73
C VAL A 38 13.40 -7.93 -4.18
N GLU A 39 12.14 -7.50 -4.07
CA GLU A 39 11.70 -6.15 -4.40
C GLU A 39 11.02 -5.50 -3.20
N TRP A 40 11.17 -4.19 -3.10
CA TRP A 40 10.56 -3.39 -2.02
C TRP A 40 9.41 -2.56 -2.58
N TYR A 41 8.24 -2.72 -1.97
CA TYR A 41 7.02 -2.01 -2.38
C TYR A 41 6.61 -1.03 -1.30
N VAL A 42 6.62 0.25 -1.64
CA VAL A 42 6.24 1.33 -0.71
C VAL A 42 4.71 1.36 -0.55
N PHE A 43 4.24 1.45 0.68
CA PHE A 43 2.81 1.57 0.97
C PHE A 43 2.45 2.76 1.85
N THR A 44 3.40 3.43 2.51
CA THR A 44 3.14 4.61 3.32
C THR A 44 4.30 5.59 3.22
N LEU A 45 3.96 6.85 3.06
CA LEU A 45 4.89 7.98 3.09
C LEU A 45 4.37 9.00 4.10
N ARG A 46 5.22 9.41 5.03
CA ARG A 46 4.86 10.39 6.07
C ARG A 46 5.81 11.57 6.04
N ASP A 47 5.24 12.75 6.19
CA ASP A 47 5.99 13.98 6.47
C ASP A 47 6.21 14.05 7.98
N MET A 48 7.45 13.86 8.42
CA MET A 48 7.78 13.83 9.84
C MET A 48 7.80 15.22 10.47
N ASP A 49 7.98 16.26 9.67
CA ASP A 49 7.92 17.63 10.17
C ASP A 49 6.50 18.04 10.54
N GLN A 50 5.53 17.61 9.74
CA GLN A 50 4.11 17.90 9.99
C GLN A 50 3.38 16.77 10.72
N GLY A 51 4.01 15.62 10.88
CA GLY A 51 3.39 14.46 11.50
C GLY A 51 2.21 13.91 10.71
N LYS A 52 2.22 14.04 9.39
CA LYS A 52 1.11 13.64 8.52
C LYS A 52 1.50 12.56 7.54
N ARG A 53 0.56 11.64 7.29
CA ARG A 53 0.67 10.72 6.17
C ARG A 53 0.37 11.50 4.89
N LEU A 54 1.11 11.22 3.82
CA LEU A 54 0.84 11.81 2.52
C LEU A 54 -0.17 10.98 1.74
N GLY A 55 -0.90 11.63 0.84
CA GLY A 55 -1.90 10.99 0.02
C GLY A 55 -1.32 10.20 -1.15
N LEU A 56 -2.21 9.55 -1.89
CA LEU A 56 -1.84 8.68 -3.01
C LEU A 56 -1.02 9.40 -4.07
N LYS A 57 -1.46 10.58 -4.49
CA LYS A 57 -0.78 11.32 -5.58
C LYS A 57 0.66 11.68 -5.23
N LYS A 58 0.90 12.14 -4.01
CA LYS A 58 2.25 12.48 -3.55
C LYS A 58 3.11 11.24 -3.39
N MET A 59 2.55 10.15 -2.92
CA MET A 59 3.26 8.89 -2.81
C MET A 59 3.65 8.36 -4.20
N GLN A 60 2.75 8.45 -5.18
CA GLN A 60 3.04 8.09 -6.57
C GLN A 60 4.17 8.94 -7.14
N ALA A 61 4.12 10.27 -6.95
CA ALA A 61 5.15 11.18 -7.41
C ALA A 61 6.50 10.89 -6.75
N PHE A 62 6.49 10.61 -5.44
CA PHE A 62 7.70 10.25 -4.70
C PHE A 62 8.33 8.96 -5.27
N CYS A 63 7.55 7.92 -5.42
CA CYS A 63 8.05 6.62 -5.91
C CYS A 63 8.55 6.72 -7.35
N GLU A 64 7.87 7.46 -8.20
CA GLU A 64 8.27 7.68 -9.58
C GLU A 64 9.62 8.40 -9.65
N ALA A 65 9.76 9.51 -8.92
CA ALA A 65 11.02 10.28 -8.88
C ALA A 65 12.16 9.49 -8.24
N ALA A 66 11.86 8.68 -7.23
CA ALA A 66 12.85 7.87 -6.53
C ALA A 66 13.23 6.59 -7.30
N GLY A 67 12.44 6.19 -8.28
CA GLY A 67 12.62 4.89 -8.96
C GLY A 67 12.33 3.71 -8.04
N LEU A 68 11.37 3.87 -7.13
CA LEU A 68 10.95 2.84 -6.21
C LEU A 68 9.59 2.26 -6.61
N ASN A 69 9.39 0.99 -6.32
CA ASN A 69 8.10 0.35 -6.55
C ASN A 69 7.11 0.79 -5.48
N MET A 70 5.85 0.91 -5.87
CA MET A 70 4.75 1.17 -4.95
C MET A 70 3.78 -0.02 -4.99
N VAL A 71 3.11 -0.29 -3.87
CA VAL A 71 2.07 -1.31 -3.86
C VAL A 71 1.04 -1.03 -4.96
N PRO A 72 0.51 -2.08 -5.62
CA PRO A 72 -0.46 -1.89 -6.69
C PRO A 72 -1.72 -1.16 -6.21
N VAL A 73 -2.17 -0.21 -7.02
CA VAL A 73 -3.46 0.45 -6.81
C VAL A 73 -4.47 -0.25 -7.70
N GLU A 74 -5.41 -0.96 -7.09
CA GLU A 74 -6.38 -1.75 -7.85
C GLU A 74 -7.57 -0.93 -8.31
N GLU A 75 -7.94 0.09 -7.54
CA GLU A 75 -9.13 0.87 -7.82
C GLU A 75 -9.04 2.24 -7.15
N THR A 76 -9.46 3.28 -7.86
CA THR A 76 -9.63 4.62 -7.31
C THR A 76 -10.99 5.16 -7.70
N GLY A 77 -11.54 6.06 -6.89
CA GLY A 77 -12.82 6.69 -7.17
C GLY A 77 -13.12 7.81 -6.18
N GLU A 78 -14.09 8.64 -6.51
CA GLU A 78 -14.50 9.76 -5.66
C GLU A 78 -15.28 9.30 -4.44
N GLN A 79 -15.99 8.18 -4.57
CA GLN A 79 -16.79 7.60 -3.50
C GLN A 79 -16.52 6.10 -3.40
N LEU A 80 -16.63 5.60 -2.18
CA LEU A 80 -16.52 4.17 -1.94
C LEU A 80 -17.76 3.47 -2.48
N PRO A 81 -17.61 2.55 -3.47
CA PRO A 81 -18.77 1.92 -4.11
C PRO A 81 -19.40 0.79 -3.30
N TYR A 82 -18.73 0.37 -2.22
CA TYR A 82 -19.18 -0.77 -1.40
C TYR A 82 -20.00 -0.27 -0.22
N LYS A 83 -21.15 -0.88 0.02
CA LYS A 83 -22.10 -0.48 1.07
C LYS A 83 -22.24 -1.51 2.18
N THR A 84 -21.94 -2.77 1.90
CA THR A 84 -22.09 -3.86 2.86
C THR A 84 -20.76 -4.55 3.13
N VAL A 85 -20.66 -5.23 4.27
CA VAL A 85 -19.47 -6.01 4.64
C VAL A 85 -19.22 -7.09 3.59
N GLU A 86 -20.27 -7.72 3.08
CA GLU A 86 -20.19 -8.77 2.07
C GLU A 86 -19.56 -8.25 0.76
N GLU A 87 -19.89 -7.03 0.36
CA GLU A 87 -19.31 -6.41 -0.84
C GLU A 87 -17.80 -6.18 -0.66
N PHE A 88 -17.37 -5.73 0.52
CA PHE A 88 -15.95 -5.57 0.82
C PHE A 88 -15.21 -6.91 0.79
N ILE A 89 -15.79 -7.94 1.40
CA ILE A 89 -15.21 -9.29 1.42
C ILE A 89 -15.08 -9.83 0.00
N GLU A 90 -16.09 -9.65 -0.83
CA GLU A 90 -16.10 -10.11 -2.21
C GLU A 90 -15.02 -9.39 -3.03
N ARG A 91 -14.86 -8.08 -2.83
CA ARG A 91 -13.82 -7.28 -3.51
C ARG A 91 -12.41 -7.68 -3.11
N ALA A 92 -12.22 -8.16 -1.88
CA ALA A 92 -10.92 -8.59 -1.38
C ALA A 92 -10.47 -9.93 -1.97
N LYS A 93 -11.37 -10.69 -2.55
CA LYS A 93 -11.04 -11.97 -3.20
C LYS A 93 -10.32 -11.75 -4.50
N GLY A 94 -9.64 -12.77 -4.97
CA GLY A 94 -8.96 -12.76 -6.24
C GLY A 94 -7.59 -13.39 -6.17
N LYS A 95 -6.93 -13.40 -7.30
CA LYS A 95 -5.59 -13.97 -7.46
C LYS A 95 -4.67 -12.98 -8.11
N TYR A 96 -3.40 -13.05 -7.75
CA TYR A 96 -2.34 -12.35 -8.46
C TYR A 96 -2.08 -13.01 -9.82
N ALA A 97 -1.35 -12.34 -10.70
CA ALA A 97 -0.93 -12.91 -11.98
C ALA A 97 -0.17 -14.23 -11.80
N SER A 98 0.47 -14.45 -10.66
CA SER A 98 1.15 -15.69 -10.30
C SER A 98 0.22 -16.89 -10.09
N GLY A 99 -1.09 -16.65 -9.97
CA GLY A 99 -2.09 -17.68 -9.66
C GLY A 99 -2.35 -17.86 -8.15
N ASN A 100 -1.57 -17.23 -7.29
CA ASN A 100 -1.78 -17.29 -5.85
C ASN A 100 -2.92 -16.36 -5.41
N HIS A 101 -3.64 -16.75 -4.36
CA HIS A 101 -4.69 -15.91 -3.79
C HIS A 101 -4.12 -14.61 -3.22
N LYS A 102 -4.82 -13.51 -3.41
CA LYS A 102 -4.48 -12.24 -2.77
C LYS A 102 -4.69 -12.34 -1.27
N GLU A 103 -3.82 -11.68 -0.50
CA GLU A 103 -3.98 -11.60 0.96
C GLU A 103 -5.22 -10.80 1.35
N GLY A 104 -5.54 -9.79 0.57
CA GLY A 104 -6.66 -8.89 0.78
C GLY A 104 -6.42 -7.55 0.14
N ILE A 105 -7.15 -6.55 0.57
CA ILE A 105 -7.03 -5.18 0.09
C ILE A 105 -6.90 -4.21 1.26
N VAL A 106 -6.26 -3.07 1.00
CA VAL A 106 -6.21 -1.95 1.93
C VAL A 106 -6.96 -0.79 1.27
N ILE A 107 -7.87 -0.20 2.04
CA ILE A 107 -8.73 0.89 1.57
C ILE A 107 -8.35 2.15 2.34
N ARG A 108 -8.02 3.21 1.61
CA ARG A 108 -7.62 4.50 2.17
C ARG A 108 -8.28 5.63 1.39
N PRO A 109 -8.59 6.77 2.06
CA PRO A 109 -8.92 7.99 1.33
C PRO A 109 -7.74 8.40 0.44
N ILE A 110 -8.03 8.99 -0.72
CA ILE A 110 -6.98 9.49 -1.62
C ILE A 110 -6.17 10.58 -0.91
N GLU A 111 -6.85 11.50 -0.24
CA GLU A 111 -6.22 12.44 0.68
C GLU A 111 -6.42 11.93 2.11
N PRO A 112 -5.36 11.89 2.93
CA PRO A 112 -5.46 11.34 4.29
C PRO A 112 -6.49 12.07 5.15
N VAL A 113 -7.26 11.29 5.91
CA VAL A 113 -8.26 11.79 6.84
C VAL A 113 -7.96 11.18 8.21
N TYR A 114 -7.98 12.01 9.25
CA TYR A 114 -7.79 11.55 10.62
C TYR A 114 -9.07 10.89 11.15
N SER A 115 -8.94 9.70 11.72
CA SER A 115 -10.05 8.98 12.35
C SER A 115 -9.90 9.05 13.86
N LYS A 116 -10.91 9.61 14.54
CA LYS A 116 -10.95 9.65 16.00
C LYS A 116 -11.08 8.25 16.61
N ILE A 117 -11.78 7.36 15.92
CA ILE A 117 -11.98 5.99 16.37
C ILE A 117 -10.68 5.21 16.33
N LEU A 118 -9.92 5.33 15.23
CA LEU A 118 -8.64 4.65 15.06
C LEU A 118 -7.46 5.39 15.71
N GLU A 119 -7.69 6.63 16.15
CA GLU A 119 -6.66 7.52 16.69
C GLU A 119 -5.46 7.69 15.73
N GLY A 120 -5.77 7.83 14.47
CA GLY A 120 -4.76 7.97 13.41
C GLY A 120 -5.38 8.12 12.02
N PRO A 121 -4.58 8.03 10.96
CA PRO A 121 -5.09 8.12 9.60
C PRO A 121 -6.08 6.99 9.31
N LEU A 122 -7.17 7.33 8.62
CA LEU A 122 -8.18 6.35 8.24
C LEU A 122 -7.60 5.36 7.24
N SER A 123 -7.61 4.09 7.61
CA SER A 123 -7.15 3.00 6.77
C SER A 123 -7.85 1.72 7.22
N MET A 124 -8.36 0.95 6.28
CA MET A 124 -9.05 -0.30 6.56
C MET A 124 -8.40 -1.43 5.77
N LYS A 125 -8.26 -2.59 6.40
CA LYS A 125 -7.78 -3.79 5.73
C LYS A 125 -8.89 -4.82 5.68
N VAL A 126 -9.14 -5.38 4.50
CA VAL A 126 -10.08 -6.47 4.30
C VAL A 126 -9.29 -7.71 3.87
N ILE A 127 -9.33 -8.74 4.69
CA ILE A 127 -8.57 -9.97 4.44
C ILE A 127 -9.38 -10.90 3.54
N ASN A 128 -8.69 -11.48 2.55
CA ASN A 128 -9.27 -12.48 1.67
C ASN A 128 -9.34 -13.82 2.41
N ASN A 129 -10.55 -14.32 2.68
CA ASN A 129 -10.73 -15.57 3.39
C ASN A 129 -10.14 -16.77 2.63
N ASP A 130 -10.17 -16.74 1.30
CA ASP A 130 -9.58 -17.81 0.49
C ASP A 130 -8.07 -17.91 0.71
N TYR A 131 -7.40 -16.78 0.92
CA TYR A 131 -5.98 -16.74 1.27
C TYR A 131 -5.74 -17.41 2.64
N LEU A 132 -6.56 -17.08 3.63
CA LEU A 132 -6.43 -17.67 4.97
C LEU A 132 -6.64 -19.19 4.96
N LEU A 133 -7.60 -19.69 4.19
CA LEU A 133 -7.86 -21.10 4.06
C LEU A 133 -6.69 -21.86 3.42
N LYS A 134 -6.00 -21.25 2.48
CA LYS A 134 -4.84 -21.84 1.81
C LYS A 134 -3.61 -21.97 2.71
N GLN A 135 -3.52 -21.19 3.79
CA GLN A 135 -2.39 -21.25 4.73
C GLN A 135 -2.47 -22.39 5.71
N LYS A 136 -3.60 -23.01 5.81
CA LYS A 136 -3.81 -24.20 6.64
C LYS A 136 -3.52 -25.44 5.82
#